data_8dfa017cfe302a5e413bff91ff54c088
#
_entry.id   8dfa017cfe302a5e413bff91ff54c088
#
_cell.length_a   1.000
_cell.length_b   1.000
_cell.length_c   1.000
_cell.angle_alpha   90.00
_cell.angle_beta   90.00
_cell.angle_gamma   90.00
#
_symmetry.space_group_name_H-M   'P 1'
#
loop_
_entity.id
_entity.type
_entity.pdbx_description
1 polymer ?
#
loop_
_entity_poly.entity_id
_entity_poly.type
_entity_poly.pdbx_seq_one_letter_code
_entity_poly.pdbx_strand_id
1 'polypeptide(L)'
;MIEGIIFDVDGTLWDSTEEVAYSWNQAIKEQTDMDRTLTAEQLKREFGKPLEEIMDDLFPELAQKEQERLADHLYKYENKWVETAPCIVYDQMAETVRELSRKYKLFIVSNCQSGYIEAFLKNTGLGEYFADYT
;
A
#
# COMPACT_ATOMS: atom_id res chain seq x y z
N MET A 1 23.07 21.14 -6.33
CA MET A 1 22.43 21.20 -5.00
C MET A 1 21.11 20.45 -5.01
N ILE A 2 20.87 19.61 -4.00
CA ILE A 2 19.61 18.89 -3.87
C ILE A 2 18.55 19.86 -3.35
N GLU A 3 17.41 19.94 -4.04
CA GLU A 3 16.29 20.80 -3.65
C GLU A 3 15.10 20.02 -3.14
N GLY A 4 14.97 18.77 -3.53
CA GLY A 4 13.87 17.91 -3.12
C GLY A 4 14.26 16.47 -3.05
N ILE A 5 13.44 15.69 -2.32
CA ILE A 5 13.62 14.25 -2.16
C ILE A 5 12.29 13.58 -2.48
N ILE A 6 12.33 12.54 -3.29
CA ILE A 6 11.17 11.73 -3.65
C ILE A 6 11.29 10.39 -2.94
N PHE A 7 10.25 10.02 -2.20
CA PHE A 7 10.18 8.74 -1.50
C PHE A 7 9.16 7.82 -2.15
N ASP A 8 9.46 6.53 -2.17
CA ASP A 8 8.45 5.48 -2.30
C ASP A 8 7.90 5.18 -0.90
N VAL A 9 6.80 4.45 -0.82
CA VAL A 9 6.15 4.12 0.46
C VAL A 9 6.50 2.70 0.88
N ASP A 10 5.96 1.69 0.18
CA ASP A 10 6.13 0.29 0.56
C ASP A 10 7.59 -0.16 0.41
N GLY A 11 8.13 -0.71 1.49
CA GLY A 11 9.51 -1.16 1.54
C GLY A 11 10.53 -0.03 1.73
N THR A 12 10.07 1.23 1.80
CA THR A 12 10.92 2.40 1.99
C THR A 12 10.60 3.15 3.27
N LEU A 13 9.34 3.52 3.46
CA LEU A 13 8.90 4.26 4.65
C LEU A 13 8.26 3.32 5.68
N TRP A 14 7.56 2.31 5.23
CA TRP A 14 6.98 1.29 6.09
C TRP A 14 6.88 -0.06 5.38
N ASP A 15 6.55 -1.10 6.16
CA ASP A 15 6.20 -2.42 5.65
C ASP A 15 4.77 -2.73 6.07
N SER A 16 3.84 -2.72 5.12
CA SER A 16 2.42 -3.00 5.33
C SER A 16 2.02 -4.41 4.90
N THR A 17 2.97 -5.25 4.53
CA THR A 17 2.71 -6.55 3.88
C THR A 17 1.74 -7.43 4.66
N GLU A 18 1.97 -7.59 5.96
CA GLU A 18 1.09 -8.39 6.83
C GLU A 18 -0.33 -7.84 6.89
N GLU A 19 -0.45 -6.52 6.99
CA GLU A 19 -1.74 -5.85 7.09
C GLU A 19 -2.49 -5.86 5.77
N VAL A 20 -1.79 -5.75 4.66
CA VAL A 20 -2.38 -5.90 3.33
C VAL A 20 -2.93 -7.32 3.16
N ALA A 21 -2.15 -8.34 3.53
CA ALA A 21 -2.60 -9.72 3.49
C ALA A 21 -3.88 -9.93 4.32
N TYR A 22 -3.91 -9.39 5.52
CA TYR A 22 -5.09 -9.45 6.39
C TYR A 22 -6.32 -8.84 5.71
N SER A 23 -6.19 -7.62 5.19
CA SER A 23 -7.32 -6.91 4.57
C SER A 23 -7.81 -7.61 3.31
N TRP A 24 -6.91 -8.13 2.49
CA TRP A 24 -7.26 -8.86 1.28
C TRP A 24 -7.99 -10.17 1.61
N ASN A 25 -7.53 -10.87 2.65
CA ASN A 25 -8.20 -12.10 3.10
C ASN A 25 -9.60 -11.82 3.63
N GLN A 26 -9.81 -10.69 4.31
CA GLN A 26 -11.15 -10.27 4.73
C GLN A 26 -12.04 -9.98 3.53
N ALA A 27 -11.53 -9.31 2.51
CA ALA A 27 -12.28 -9.02 1.29
C ALA A 27 -12.68 -10.32 0.57
N ILE A 28 -11.77 -11.26 0.43
CA ILE A 28 -12.03 -12.55 -0.20
C ILE A 28 -13.13 -13.30 0.57
N LYS A 29 -13.03 -13.33 1.88
CA LYS A 29 -13.99 -14.02 2.74
C LYS A 29 -15.40 -13.42 2.68
N GLU A 30 -15.48 -12.10 2.67
CA GLU A 30 -16.77 -11.38 2.73
C GLU A 30 -17.42 -11.20 1.37
N GLN A 31 -16.63 -11.06 0.31
CA GLN A 31 -17.11 -10.69 -1.02
C GLN A 31 -17.10 -11.83 -2.05
N THR A 32 -16.56 -12.99 -1.69
CA THR A 32 -16.50 -14.15 -2.58
C THR A 32 -16.81 -15.43 -1.84
N ASP A 33 -17.08 -16.51 -2.61
CA ASP A 33 -17.24 -17.85 -2.07
C ASP A 33 -15.92 -18.66 -2.14
N MET A 34 -14.83 -18.00 -2.47
CA MET A 34 -13.54 -18.67 -2.63
C MET A 34 -12.97 -19.08 -1.28
N ASP A 35 -12.48 -20.31 -1.20
CA ASP A 35 -11.71 -20.80 -0.06
C ASP A 35 -10.22 -20.56 -0.33
N ARG A 36 -9.82 -19.31 -0.23
CA ARG A 36 -8.45 -18.87 -0.54
C ARG A 36 -7.93 -17.97 0.57
N THR A 37 -6.72 -18.27 1.04
CA THR A 37 -6.00 -17.43 1.99
C THR A 37 -4.64 -17.05 1.40
N LEU A 38 -4.36 -15.76 1.34
CA LEU A 38 -3.10 -15.23 0.87
C LEU A 38 -2.16 -15.01 2.04
N THR A 39 -0.87 -15.28 1.83
CA THR A 39 0.17 -15.01 2.83
C THR A 39 0.88 -13.70 2.52
N ALA A 40 1.51 -13.12 3.55
CA ALA A 40 2.32 -11.92 3.36
C ALA A 40 3.46 -12.16 2.36
N GLU A 41 4.07 -13.34 2.38
CA GLU A 41 5.12 -13.71 1.42
C GLU A 41 4.63 -13.70 -0.02
N GLN A 42 3.44 -14.24 -0.28
CA GLN A 42 2.85 -14.22 -1.62
C GLN A 42 2.67 -12.79 -2.11
N LEU A 43 2.13 -11.92 -1.25
CA LEU A 43 1.91 -10.52 -1.60
C LEU A 43 3.20 -9.75 -1.80
N LYS A 44 4.22 -10.04 -0.99
CA LYS A 44 5.51 -9.39 -1.10
C LYS A 44 6.16 -9.60 -2.48
N ARG A 45 5.95 -10.77 -3.07
CA ARG A 45 6.44 -11.08 -4.42
C ARG A 45 5.74 -10.27 -5.50
N GLU A 46 4.52 -9.80 -5.21
CA GLU A 46 3.69 -9.08 -6.17
C GLU A 46 3.85 -7.57 -6.11
N PHE A 47 4.39 -7.03 -5.02
CA PHE A 47 4.54 -5.59 -4.85
C PHE A 47 5.42 -4.99 -5.96
N GLY A 48 4.92 -3.88 -6.53
CA GLY A 48 5.59 -3.19 -7.64
C GLY A 48 5.13 -3.62 -9.02
N LYS A 49 4.38 -4.73 -9.14
CA LYS A 49 3.82 -5.17 -10.42
C LYS A 49 2.54 -4.41 -10.74
N PRO A 50 2.19 -4.29 -12.03
CA PRO A 50 0.88 -3.77 -12.42
C PRO A 50 -0.25 -4.66 -11.87
N LEU A 51 -1.40 -4.06 -11.58
CA LEU A 51 -2.54 -4.77 -11.00
C LEU A 51 -2.97 -5.99 -11.82
N GLU A 52 -3.03 -5.86 -13.14
CA GLU A 52 -3.44 -6.96 -14.01
C GLU A 52 -2.53 -8.17 -13.84
N GLU A 53 -1.23 -7.94 -13.75
CA GLU A 53 -0.25 -9.00 -13.53
C GLU A 53 -0.41 -9.65 -12.16
N ILE A 54 -0.65 -8.85 -11.12
CA ILE A 54 -0.91 -9.35 -9.77
C ILE A 54 -2.13 -10.26 -9.77
N MET A 55 -3.22 -9.83 -10.42
CA MET A 55 -4.45 -10.62 -10.47
C MET A 55 -4.28 -11.92 -11.26
N ASP A 56 -3.52 -11.88 -12.36
CA ASP A 56 -3.21 -13.08 -13.12
C ASP A 56 -2.35 -14.07 -12.33
N ASP A 57 -1.39 -13.56 -11.55
CA ASP A 57 -0.52 -14.41 -10.75
C ASP A 57 -1.26 -15.05 -9.57
N LEU A 58 -2.11 -14.31 -8.89
CA LEU A 58 -2.79 -14.77 -7.68
C LEU A 58 -4.14 -15.47 -7.96
N PHE A 59 -4.84 -15.06 -9.01
CA PHE A 59 -6.18 -15.55 -9.32
C PHE A 59 -6.31 -15.94 -10.80
N PRO A 60 -5.45 -16.81 -11.31
CA PRO A 60 -5.45 -17.16 -12.74
C PRO A 60 -6.73 -17.89 -13.18
N GLU A 61 -7.46 -18.48 -12.23
CA GLU A 61 -8.71 -19.19 -12.49
C GLU A 61 -9.91 -18.27 -12.76
N LEU A 62 -9.80 -16.98 -12.42
CA LEU A 62 -10.88 -16.04 -12.60
C LEU A 62 -10.86 -15.40 -13.99
N ALA A 63 -12.05 -15.18 -14.56
CA ALA A 63 -12.20 -14.39 -15.78
C ALA A 63 -11.81 -12.93 -15.51
N GLN A 64 -11.38 -12.19 -16.53
CA GLN A 64 -10.91 -10.81 -16.40
C GLN A 64 -11.90 -9.90 -15.67
N LYS A 65 -13.20 -10.02 -15.97
CA LYS A 65 -14.22 -9.20 -15.29
C LYS A 65 -14.35 -9.53 -13.82
N GLU A 66 -14.17 -10.80 -13.46
CA GLU A 66 -14.19 -11.23 -12.06
C GLU A 66 -12.95 -10.75 -11.32
N GLN A 67 -11.79 -10.78 -11.98
CA GLN A 67 -10.55 -10.22 -11.44
C GLN A 67 -10.69 -8.72 -11.17
N GLU A 68 -11.25 -7.96 -12.08
CA GLU A 68 -11.47 -6.53 -11.92
C GLU A 68 -12.39 -6.22 -10.74
N ARG A 69 -13.48 -6.99 -10.61
CA ARG A 69 -14.41 -6.83 -9.49
C ARG A 69 -13.74 -7.15 -8.17
N LEU A 70 -12.97 -8.24 -8.12
CA LEU A 70 -12.26 -8.62 -6.92
C LEU A 70 -11.21 -7.56 -6.55
N ALA A 71 -10.45 -7.08 -7.52
CA ALA A 71 -9.45 -6.05 -7.30
C ALA A 71 -10.03 -4.78 -6.66
N ASP A 72 -11.21 -4.36 -7.10
CA ASP A 72 -11.90 -3.21 -6.51
C ASP A 72 -12.20 -3.45 -5.02
N HIS A 73 -12.66 -4.65 -4.66
CA HIS A 73 -12.90 -5.00 -3.27
C HIS A 73 -11.59 -5.04 -2.46
N LEU A 74 -10.55 -5.66 -3.01
CA LEU A 74 -9.26 -5.77 -2.35
C LEU A 74 -8.71 -4.39 -2.00
N TYR A 75 -8.73 -3.46 -2.94
CA TYR A 75 -8.20 -2.12 -2.73
C TYR A 75 -9.03 -1.29 -1.77
N LYS A 76 -10.35 -1.42 -1.79
CA LYS A 76 -11.22 -0.73 -0.83
C LYS A 76 -10.96 -1.20 0.60
N TYR A 77 -10.82 -2.51 0.79
CA TYR A 77 -10.53 -3.08 2.10
C TYR A 77 -9.14 -2.65 2.57
N GLU A 78 -8.16 -2.71 1.69
CA GLU A 78 -6.79 -2.30 1.99
C GLU A 78 -6.71 -0.84 2.41
N ASN A 79 -7.23 0.07 1.61
CA ASN A 79 -7.17 1.51 1.90
C ASN A 79 -7.82 1.83 3.25
N LYS A 80 -8.97 1.23 3.52
CA LYS A 80 -9.68 1.45 4.77
C LYS A 80 -8.92 0.90 5.97
N TRP A 81 -8.36 -0.32 5.83
CA TRP A 81 -7.66 -0.97 6.94
C TRP A 81 -6.34 -0.28 7.26
N VAL A 82 -5.54 0.05 6.26
CA VAL A 82 -4.21 0.64 6.50
C VAL A 82 -4.27 2.04 7.10
N GLU A 83 -5.40 2.73 7.06
CA GLU A 83 -5.55 4.04 7.73
C GLU A 83 -5.26 3.96 9.23
N THR A 84 -5.54 2.83 9.87
CA THR A 84 -5.41 2.65 11.32
C THR A 84 -4.68 1.37 11.71
N ALA A 85 -4.28 0.56 10.73
CA ALA A 85 -3.62 -0.73 10.99
C ALA A 85 -2.24 -0.54 11.62
N PRO A 86 -1.77 -1.50 12.44
CA PRO A 86 -0.45 -1.43 13.06
C PRO A 86 0.65 -1.85 12.08
N CYS A 87 0.79 -1.11 10.98
CA CYS A 87 1.83 -1.37 9.99
C CYS A 87 3.22 -1.12 10.60
N ILE A 88 4.19 -1.92 10.16
CA ILE A 88 5.56 -1.79 10.64
C ILE A 88 6.22 -0.56 10.00
N VAL A 89 6.45 0.47 10.81
CA VAL A 89 7.17 1.67 10.38
C VAL A 89 8.65 1.44 10.65
N TYR A 90 9.49 1.71 9.66
CA TYR A 90 10.93 1.52 9.82
C TYR A 90 11.50 2.45 10.89
N ASP A 91 12.52 1.97 11.61
CA ASP A 91 13.14 2.71 12.71
C ASP A 91 13.54 4.11 12.28
N GLN A 92 13.19 5.10 13.12
CA GLN A 92 13.52 6.50 12.92
C GLN A 92 12.95 7.13 11.64
N MET A 93 12.01 6.45 10.97
CA MET A 93 11.41 6.97 9.73
C MET A 93 10.77 8.33 9.95
N ALA A 94 9.90 8.44 10.96
CA ALA A 94 9.17 9.68 11.24
C ALA A 94 10.14 10.82 11.59
N GLU A 95 11.16 10.55 12.38
CA GLU A 95 12.18 11.54 12.75
C GLU A 95 12.97 12.00 11.54
N THR A 96 13.37 11.06 10.68
CA THR A 96 14.12 11.36 9.46
C THR A 96 13.30 12.23 8.51
N VAL A 97 12.02 11.90 8.32
CA VAL A 97 11.12 12.70 7.48
C VAL A 97 11.00 14.12 8.01
N ARG A 98 10.80 14.28 9.31
CA ARG A 98 10.70 15.62 9.92
C ARG A 98 11.98 16.43 9.74
N GLU A 99 13.14 15.83 9.97
CA GLU A 99 14.43 16.50 9.81
C GLU A 99 14.69 16.90 8.36
N LEU A 100 14.47 16.00 7.42
CA LEU A 100 14.68 16.26 6.00
C LEU A 100 13.74 17.35 5.48
N SER A 101 12.51 17.41 6.00
CA SER A 101 11.53 18.43 5.59
C SER A 101 11.97 19.86 5.94
N ARG A 102 12.86 20.03 6.91
CA ARG A 102 13.41 21.33 7.27
C ARG A 102 14.42 21.85 6.25
N LYS A 103 15.04 20.95 5.49
CA LYS A 103 16.11 21.27 4.54
C LYS A 103 15.67 21.14 3.09
N TYR A 104 14.73 20.24 2.82
CA TYR A 104 14.33 19.88 1.46
C TYR A 104 12.82 19.80 1.36
N LYS A 105 12.31 19.99 0.15
CA LYS A 105 10.91 19.64 -0.15
C LYS A 105 10.81 18.15 -0.32
N LEU A 106 9.87 17.53 0.35
CA LEU A 106 9.65 16.07 0.30
C LEU A 106 8.43 15.75 -0.54
N PHE A 107 8.54 14.70 -1.34
CA PHE A 107 7.48 14.22 -2.22
C PHE A 107 7.33 12.71 -2.07
N ILE A 108 6.15 12.22 -2.33
CA ILE A 108 5.91 10.77 -2.45
C ILE A 108 5.49 10.48 -3.88
N VAL A 109 6.15 9.49 -4.49
CA VAL A 109 5.73 8.90 -5.76
C VAL A 109 5.68 7.39 -5.55
N SER A 110 4.50 6.81 -5.68
CA SER A 110 4.30 5.39 -5.44
C SER A 110 3.40 4.79 -6.50
N ASN A 111 3.73 3.58 -6.93
CA ASN A 111 2.95 2.84 -7.91
C ASN A 111 1.87 2.02 -7.19
N CYS A 112 0.93 2.72 -6.56
CA CYS A 112 -0.14 2.11 -5.77
C CYS A 112 -1.51 2.59 -6.26
N GLN A 113 -2.58 1.99 -5.71
CA GLN A 113 -3.93 2.38 -6.02
C GLN A 113 -4.27 3.76 -5.43
N SER A 114 -5.24 4.42 -6.04
CA SER A 114 -5.76 5.69 -5.53
C SER A 114 -6.26 5.52 -4.09
N GLY A 115 -5.89 6.44 -3.21
CA GLY A 115 -6.28 6.43 -1.80
C GLY A 115 -5.27 5.81 -0.86
N TYR A 116 -4.30 5.06 -1.36
CA TYR A 116 -3.32 4.38 -0.51
C TYR A 116 -2.35 5.34 0.16
N ILE A 117 -1.82 6.31 -0.58
CA ILE A 117 -0.90 7.30 -0.02
C ILE A 117 -1.62 8.11 1.06
N GLU A 118 -2.86 8.50 0.82
CA GLU A 118 -3.67 9.23 1.80
C GLU A 118 -3.86 8.40 3.07
N ALA A 119 -4.10 7.09 2.92
CA ALA A 119 -4.21 6.17 4.06
C ALA A 119 -2.90 6.08 4.85
N PHE A 120 -1.77 6.00 4.17
CA PHE A 120 -0.45 6.03 4.79
C PHE A 120 -0.23 7.32 5.59
N LEU A 121 -0.53 8.46 4.98
CA LEU A 121 -0.37 9.75 5.63
C LEU A 121 -1.29 9.91 6.85
N LYS A 122 -2.51 9.40 6.75
CA LYS A 122 -3.45 9.40 7.87
C LYS A 122 -2.96 8.52 9.02
N ASN A 123 -2.47 7.33 8.71
CA ASN A 123 -1.95 6.40 9.70
C ASN A 123 -0.75 6.98 10.45
N THR A 124 0.19 7.57 9.73
CA THR A 124 1.45 8.06 10.31
C THR A 124 1.38 9.48 10.83
N GLY A 125 0.41 10.28 10.38
CA GLY A 125 0.30 11.69 10.74
C GLY A 125 1.37 12.56 10.09
N LEU A 126 2.01 12.12 9.00
CA LEU A 126 3.14 12.80 8.38
C LEU A 126 2.77 13.70 7.19
N GLY A 127 1.49 13.89 6.91
CA GLY A 127 1.05 14.62 5.71
C GLY A 127 1.61 16.03 5.58
N GLU A 128 1.77 16.73 6.68
CA GLU A 128 2.28 18.10 6.68
C GLU A 128 3.74 18.23 6.23
N TYR A 129 4.50 17.12 6.27
CA TYR A 129 5.93 17.13 5.90
C TYR A 129 6.18 16.90 4.42
N PHE A 130 5.16 16.53 3.66
CA PHE A 130 5.27 16.29 2.22
C PHE A 130 4.63 17.43 1.45
N ALA A 131 5.36 17.95 0.46
CA ALA A 131 4.88 19.06 -0.37
C ALA A 131 3.79 18.58 -1.35
N ASP A 132 3.95 17.37 -1.89
CA ASP A 132 2.98 16.75 -2.80
C ASP A 132 3.21 15.25 -2.89
N TYR A 133 2.23 14.54 -3.47
CA TYR A 133 2.34 13.09 -3.67
C TYR A 133 1.46 12.63 -4.84
N THR A 134 1.88 11.49 -5.45
CA THR A 134 1.11 10.87 -6.52
C THR A 134 1.42 9.38 -6.66
#